data_ef578b47c40c3983d877c40b62876342
#
_entry.id   ef578b47c40c3983d877c40b62876342
#
_cell.length_a   1.000
_cell.length_b   1.000
_cell.length_c   1.000
_cell.angle_alpha   90.00
_cell.angle_beta   90.00
_cell.angle_gamma   90.00
#
_symmetry.space_group_name_H-M   'P 1'
#
loop_
_entity.id
_entity.type
_entity.pdbx_description
1 polymer ?
#
loop_
_entity_poly.entity_id
_entity_poly.type
_entity_poly.pdbx_seq_one_letter_code
_entity_poly.pdbx_strand_id
1 'polypeptide(L)'
;MKIAVLRERFEGESRVAATPETIAKYIALGAEVAVEKGAGEASRLSDDDFQKAGATIGATAAATLKGADIVLCVRRPAADELGGVNKGALLVGALDPYGNEKDVAALAKAGVAAMSMEFMPRITRAQVMDILSSQANLAGYQAVIEASKVFDRAMPMMMTAAGTVRPAKAFVMGAGVAGLQAIATAKRLGAVVSATDVRAAAGEQVESLGAKFIMTEALKDASGTGGYARELTKDEQAAQAELVAGH
;
A
#
# COMPACT_ATOMS: atom_id res chain seq x y z
N MET A 1 -0.65 22.88 18.67
CA MET A 1 -1.09 22.33 17.37
C MET A 1 -1.89 21.08 17.65
N LYS A 2 -3.12 21.02 17.14
CA LYS A 2 -4.00 19.86 17.35
C LYS A 2 -4.08 19.01 16.08
N ILE A 3 -3.83 17.71 16.21
CA ILE A 3 -3.96 16.70 15.17
C ILE A 3 -5.22 15.87 15.45
N ALA A 4 -6.08 15.72 14.45
CA ALA A 4 -7.25 14.85 14.52
C ALA A 4 -7.07 13.63 13.62
N VAL A 5 -7.41 12.45 14.14
CA VAL A 5 -7.41 11.18 13.41
C VAL A 5 -8.85 10.69 13.33
N LEU A 6 -9.38 10.62 12.12
CA LEU A 6 -10.76 10.18 11.87
C LEU A 6 -10.85 8.65 11.81
N ARG A 7 -12.04 8.16 12.13
CA ARG A 7 -12.44 6.81 11.75
C ARG A 7 -12.75 6.80 10.25
N GLU A 8 -12.24 5.80 9.55
CA GLU A 8 -12.52 5.63 8.12
C GLU A 8 -13.98 5.26 7.87
N ARG A 9 -14.55 5.83 6.79
CA ARG A 9 -15.95 5.62 6.38
C ARG A 9 -16.07 4.78 5.12
N PHE A 10 -14.96 4.60 4.39
CA PHE A 10 -14.98 3.86 3.15
C PHE A 10 -15.22 2.37 3.43
N GLU A 11 -16.14 1.75 2.70
CA GLU A 11 -16.45 0.34 2.85
C GLU A 11 -15.22 -0.54 2.58
N GLY A 12 -14.94 -1.47 3.50
CA GLY A 12 -13.76 -2.34 3.42
C GLY A 12 -12.44 -1.70 3.87
N GLU A 13 -12.41 -0.40 4.23
CA GLU A 13 -11.21 0.22 4.79
C GLU A 13 -11.06 -0.14 6.27
N SER A 14 -10.05 -0.97 6.55
CA SER A 14 -9.78 -1.43 7.92
C SER A 14 -8.61 -0.70 8.58
N ARG A 15 -7.87 0.14 7.84
CA ARG A 15 -6.72 0.86 8.36
C ARG A 15 -7.15 2.09 9.15
N VAL A 16 -6.22 2.60 9.95
CA VAL A 16 -6.33 3.89 10.65
C VAL A 16 -5.09 4.73 10.34
N ALA A 17 -5.26 6.04 10.23
CA ALA A 17 -4.21 6.94 9.76
C ALA A 17 -3.04 7.14 10.75
N ALA A 18 -3.21 6.76 12.01
CA ALA A 18 -2.13 6.79 13.00
C ALA A 18 -2.26 5.61 13.96
N THR A 19 -1.12 5.05 14.37
CA THR A 19 -1.04 4.03 15.42
C THR A 19 -0.72 4.66 16.77
N PRO A 20 -0.93 3.96 17.92
CA PRO A 20 -0.52 4.46 19.23
C PRO A 20 0.94 4.88 19.28
N GLU A 21 1.84 4.12 18.62
CA GLU A 21 3.27 4.49 18.54
C GLU A 21 3.48 5.82 17.78
N THR A 22 2.78 6.02 16.68
CA THR A 22 2.86 7.25 15.89
C THR A 22 2.31 8.45 16.68
N ILE A 23 1.22 8.25 17.41
CA ILE A 23 0.62 9.26 18.28
C ILE A 23 1.58 9.69 19.38
N ALA A 24 2.25 8.76 20.05
CA ALA A 24 3.25 9.07 21.05
C ALA A 24 4.39 9.95 20.48
N LYS A 25 4.79 9.72 19.22
CA LYS A 25 5.78 10.55 18.51
C LYS A 25 5.26 11.98 18.26
N TYR A 26 3.99 12.13 17.85
CA TYR A 26 3.39 13.45 17.64
C TYR A 26 3.29 14.24 18.93
N ILE A 27 2.91 13.58 20.03
CA ILE A 27 2.83 14.20 21.35
C ILE A 27 4.23 14.63 21.84
N ALA A 28 5.25 13.81 21.62
CA ALA A 28 6.64 14.16 21.94
C ALA A 28 7.15 15.38 21.15
N LEU A 29 6.57 15.66 19.99
CA LEU A 29 6.81 16.87 19.19
C LEU A 29 5.97 18.08 19.65
N GLY A 30 5.18 17.95 20.71
CA GLY A 30 4.35 19.02 21.27
C GLY A 30 2.96 19.17 20.65
N ALA A 31 2.48 18.16 19.94
CA ALA A 31 1.11 18.17 19.41
C ALA A 31 0.12 17.62 20.43
N GLU A 32 -1.11 18.13 20.41
CA GLU A 32 -2.28 17.48 21.00
C GLU A 32 -2.90 16.56 19.95
N VAL A 33 -3.23 15.33 20.33
CA VAL A 33 -3.81 14.36 19.38
C VAL A 33 -5.20 13.94 19.86
N ALA A 34 -6.19 14.07 18.98
CA ALA A 34 -7.55 13.57 19.19
C ALA A 34 -7.83 12.43 18.17
N VAL A 35 -8.32 11.30 18.65
CA VAL A 35 -8.70 10.16 17.82
C VAL A 35 -10.20 9.95 17.93
N GLU A 36 -10.88 9.75 16.82
CA GLU A 36 -12.31 9.45 16.85
C GLU A 36 -12.54 8.06 17.44
N LYS A 37 -13.56 7.96 18.31
CA LYS A 37 -13.94 6.70 18.96
C LYS A 37 -14.09 5.57 17.94
N GLY A 38 -13.46 4.44 18.22
CA GLY A 38 -13.51 3.25 17.39
C GLY A 38 -12.70 3.35 16.09
N ALA A 39 -11.87 4.39 15.89
CA ALA A 39 -11.10 4.58 14.66
C ALA A 39 -10.12 3.42 14.38
N GLY A 40 -9.58 2.79 15.42
CA GLY A 40 -8.62 1.69 15.30
C GLY A 40 -9.23 0.29 15.38
N GLU A 41 -10.53 0.14 15.64
CA GLU A 41 -11.15 -1.17 15.92
C GLU A 41 -10.92 -2.20 14.80
N ALA A 42 -11.08 -1.80 13.54
CA ALA A 42 -10.85 -2.66 12.39
C ALA A 42 -9.37 -3.05 12.20
N SER A 43 -8.45 -2.26 12.75
CA SER A 43 -7.01 -2.56 12.82
C SER A 43 -6.61 -3.25 14.14
N ARG A 44 -7.56 -3.67 14.97
CA ARG A 44 -7.34 -4.27 16.30
C ARG A 44 -6.59 -3.37 17.28
N LEU A 45 -6.77 -2.06 17.15
CA LEU A 45 -6.26 -1.03 18.06
C LEU A 45 -7.45 -0.45 18.83
N SER A 46 -7.47 -0.62 20.15
CA SER A 46 -8.55 -0.13 20.99
C SER A 46 -8.42 1.36 21.30
N ASP A 47 -9.53 2.00 21.66
CA ASP A 47 -9.51 3.38 22.16
C ASP A 47 -8.58 3.53 23.38
N ASP A 48 -8.49 2.50 24.20
CA ASP A 48 -7.62 2.43 25.39
C ASP A 48 -6.12 2.47 25.01
N ASP A 49 -5.73 1.82 23.90
CA ASP A 49 -4.36 1.86 23.40
C ASP A 49 -3.98 3.27 22.96
N PHE A 50 -4.89 3.97 22.31
CA PHE A 50 -4.69 5.37 21.94
C PHE A 50 -4.62 6.30 23.16
N GLN A 51 -5.47 6.09 24.15
CA GLN A 51 -5.42 6.86 25.40
C GLN A 51 -4.12 6.64 26.19
N LYS A 52 -3.64 5.40 26.27
CA LYS A 52 -2.33 5.07 26.87
C LYS A 52 -1.16 5.74 26.14
N ALA A 53 -1.29 5.95 24.83
CA ALA A 53 -0.32 6.71 24.04
C ALA A 53 -0.45 8.24 24.22
N GLY A 54 -1.45 8.72 24.99
CA GLY A 54 -1.66 10.12 25.32
C GLY A 54 -2.69 10.84 24.43
N ALA A 55 -3.41 10.14 23.56
CA ALA A 55 -4.47 10.76 22.77
C ALA A 55 -5.75 10.97 23.59
N THR A 56 -6.54 11.96 23.20
CA THR A 56 -7.93 12.12 23.64
C THR A 56 -8.88 11.40 22.67
N ILE A 57 -9.92 10.75 23.19
CA ILE A 57 -10.93 10.09 22.35
C ILE A 57 -12.12 11.02 22.16
N GLY A 58 -12.36 11.41 20.91
CA GLY A 58 -13.55 12.17 20.52
C GLY A 58 -14.74 11.24 20.27
N ALA A 59 -15.86 11.48 20.92
CA ALA A 59 -17.04 10.61 20.78
C ALA A 59 -17.64 10.60 19.38
N THR A 60 -17.39 11.63 18.57
CA THR A 60 -17.87 11.81 17.18
C THR A 60 -16.79 12.48 16.34
N ALA A 61 -16.91 12.41 15.02
CA ALA A 61 -16.05 13.14 14.09
C ALA A 61 -16.02 14.65 14.43
N ALA A 62 -17.18 15.28 14.65
CA ALA A 62 -17.25 16.69 14.97
C ALA A 62 -16.51 17.06 16.28
N ALA A 63 -16.61 16.21 17.32
CA ALA A 63 -15.88 16.42 18.57
C ALA A 63 -14.35 16.27 18.38
N THR A 64 -13.94 15.33 17.55
CA THR A 64 -12.54 15.06 17.22
C THR A 64 -11.93 16.20 16.42
N LEU A 65 -12.66 16.68 15.40
CA LEU A 65 -12.22 17.72 14.48
C LEU A 65 -12.21 19.13 15.08
N LYS A 66 -12.96 19.36 16.15
CA LYS A 66 -13.11 20.70 16.72
C LYS A 66 -11.75 21.34 17.05
N GLY A 67 -11.42 22.43 16.32
CA GLY A 67 -10.18 23.17 16.47
C GLY A 67 -8.92 22.42 16.00
N ALA A 68 -9.07 21.41 15.14
CA ALA A 68 -7.92 20.72 14.57
C ALA A 68 -7.18 21.61 13.56
N ASP A 69 -5.85 21.58 13.63
CA ASP A 69 -4.92 22.21 12.69
C ASP A 69 -4.50 21.23 11.59
N ILE A 70 -4.48 19.94 11.92
CA ILE A 70 -4.14 18.86 10.98
C ILE A 70 -5.18 17.76 11.14
N VAL A 71 -5.66 17.23 10.01
CA VAL A 71 -6.52 16.06 9.93
C VAL A 71 -5.79 14.95 9.19
N LEU A 72 -5.66 13.80 9.83
CA LEU A 72 -5.08 12.61 9.22
C LEU A 72 -6.19 11.62 8.87
N CYS A 73 -6.17 11.13 7.64
CA CYS A 73 -7.08 10.10 7.14
C CYS A 73 -6.33 9.11 6.25
N VAL A 74 -6.83 7.89 6.11
CA VAL A 74 -6.33 6.93 5.12
C VAL A 74 -6.94 7.25 3.77
N ARG A 75 -8.26 7.41 3.73
CA ARG A 75 -9.03 7.75 2.51
C ARG A 75 -9.61 9.15 2.65
N ARG A 76 -9.90 9.79 1.50
CA ARG A 76 -10.52 11.11 1.45
C ARG A 76 -11.87 11.12 2.20
N PRO A 77 -12.05 11.94 3.23
CA PRO A 77 -13.35 12.16 3.86
C PRO A 77 -14.24 13.00 2.93
N ALA A 78 -15.54 12.97 3.16
CA ALA A 78 -16.45 13.90 2.52
C ALA A 78 -16.22 15.33 3.07
N ALA A 79 -16.35 16.33 2.21
CA ALA A 79 -16.05 17.72 2.60
C ALA A 79 -16.96 18.25 3.71
N ASP A 80 -18.19 17.78 3.79
CA ASP A 80 -19.18 18.12 4.83
C ASP A 80 -18.85 17.49 6.20
N GLU A 81 -18.04 16.43 6.22
CA GLU A 81 -17.54 15.82 7.46
C GLU A 81 -16.46 16.67 8.14
N LEU A 82 -15.82 17.61 7.44
CA LEU A 82 -14.71 18.43 7.93
C LEU A 82 -15.15 19.66 8.76
N GLY A 83 -16.40 19.69 9.20
CA GLY A 83 -16.90 20.78 10.04
C GLY A 83 -16.15 20.91 11.36
N GLY A 84 -15.80 22.16 11.74
CA GLY A 84 -15.17 22.47 13.02
C GLY A 84 -13.65 22.49 13.04
N VAL A 85 -12.97 22.15 11.95
CA VAL A 85 -11.51 22.34 11.82
C VAL A 85 -11.16 23.83 11.75
N ASN A 86 -9.93 24.17 12.09
CA ASN A 86 -9.43 25.53 11.93
C ASN A 86 -9.36 25.92 10.44
N LYS A 87 -9.61 27.19 10.13
CA LYS A 87 -9.48 27.69 8.77
C LYS A 87 -8.04 27.47 8.26
N GLY A 88 -7.93 26.83 7.11
CA GLY A 88 -6.62 26.46 6.55
C GLY A 88 -5.99 25.23 7.18
N ALA A 89 -6.74 24.44 7.95
CA ALA A 89 -6.28 23.17 8.49
C ALA A 89 -5.74 22.27 7.37
N LEU A 90 -4.69 21.52 7.66
CA LEU A 90 -4.07 20.62 6.72
C LEU A 90 -4.77 19.25 6.76
N LEU A 91 -5.33 18.81 5.62
CA LEU A 91 -5.84 17.46 5.43
C LEU A 91 -4.78 16.61 4.74
N VAL A 92 -4.36 15.50 5.35
CA VAL A 92 -3.32 14.59 4.82
C VAL A 92 -3.88 13.19 4.69
N GLY A 93 -3.75 12.59 3.51
CA GLY A 93 -4.20 11.22 3.25
C GLY A 93 -4.12 10.84 1.78
N ALA A 94 -4.58 9.63 1.46
CA ALA A 94 -4.82 9.22 0.09
C ALA A 94 -6.15 9.84 -0.38
N LEU A 95 -6.06 10.91 -1.17
CA LEU A 95 -7.21 11.73 -1.53
C LEU A 95 -7.82 11.37 -2.88
N ASP A 96 -7.18 10.47 -3.64
CA ASP A 96 -7.65 9.99 -4.94
C ASP A 96 -8.10 11.14 -5.86
N PRO A 97 -7.16 12.05 -6.23
CA PRO A 97 -7.54 13.31 -6.88
C PRO A 97 -7.92 13.16 -8.36
N TYR A 98 -7.42 12.12 -9.04
CA TYR A 98 -7.66 11.91 -10.46
C TYR A 98 -9.07 11.39 -10.73
N GLY A 99 -9.81 12.08 -11.60
CA GLY A 99 -11.21 11.76 -11.90
C GLY A 99 -12.21 12.13 -10.80
N ASN A 100 -11.75 12.79 -9.72
CA ASN A 100 -12.55 13.22 -8.58
C ASN A 100 -12.44 14.74 -8.33
N GLU A 101 -12.30 15.52 -9.39
CA GLU A 101 -12.09 16.98 -9.32
C GLU A 101 -13.19 17.73 -8.58
N LYS A 102 -14.43 17.22 -8.63
CA LYS A 102 -15.57 17.78 -7.91
C LYS A 102 -15.39 17.69 -6.40
N ASP A 103 -14.92 16.55 -5.92
CA ASP A 103 -14.69 16.31 -4.50
C ASP A 103 -13.49 17.12 -3.99
N VAL A 104 -12.43 17.20 -4.79
CA VAL A 104 -11.27 18.06 -4.49
C VAL A 104 -11.69 19.53 -4.41
N ALA A 105 -12.55 19.99 -5.31
CA ALA A 105 -13.11 21.34 -5.27
C ALA A 105 -14.00 21.56 -4.04
N ALA A 106 -14.72 20.54 -3.58
CA ALA A 106 -15.50 20.60 -2.35
C ALA A 106 -14.62 20.75 -1.09
N LEU A 107 -13.48 20.03 -1.03
CA LEU A 107 -12.47 20.21 0.03
C LEU A 107 -11.92 21.64 0.06
N ALA A 108 -11.62 22.21 -1.10
CA ALA A 108 -11.17 23.60 -1.20
C ALA A 108 -12.22 24.58 -0.68
N LYS A 109 -13.51 24.36 -0.98
CA LYS A 109 -14.63 25.17 -0.45
C LYS A 109 -14.81 25.02 1.06
N ALA A 110 -14.49 23.85 1.62
CA ALA A 110 -14.48 23.61 3.06
C ALA A 110 -13.34 24.38 3.77
N GLY A 111 -12.42 24.99 3.02
CA GLY A 111 -11.37 25.84 3.56
C GLY A 111 -10.18 25.10 4.15
N VAL A 112 -9.96 23.86 3.76
CA VAL A 112 -8.79 23.06 4.14
C VAL A 112 -7.69 23.11 3.09
N ALA A 113 -6.44 22.98 3.51
CA ALA A 113 -5.28 22.76 2.63
C ALA A 113 -5.08 21.24 2.49
N ALA A 114 -5.38 20.69 1.31
CA ALA A 114 -5.31 19.25 1.07
C ALA A 114 -3.90 18.83 0.58
N MET A 115 -3.32 17.84 1.24
CA MET A 115 -2.06 17.20 0.85
C MET A 115 -2.34 15.75 0.47
N SER A 116 -2.39 15.48 -0.82
CA SER A 116 -2.58 14.14 -1.37
C SER A 116 -1.28 13.35 -1.36
N MET A 117 -1.27 12.22 -0.67
CA MET A 117 -0.10 11.36 -0.55
C MET A 117 0.27 10.69 -1.88
N GLU A 118 -0.63 10.63 -2.85
CA GLU A 118 -0.38 10.16 -4.22
C GLU A 118 0.66 11.03 -4.95
N PHE A 119 0.78 12.31 -4.56
CA PHE A 119 1.76 13.24 -5.14
C PHE A 119 3.12 13.21 -4.44
N MET A 120 3.33 12.28 -3.52
CA MET A 120 4.63 12.13 -2.87
C MET A 120 5.71 11.86 -3.93
N PRO A 121 6.78 12.69 -4.01
CA PRO A 121 7.80 12.53 -5.05
C PRO A 121 8.57 11.22 -4.86
N ARG A 122 8.87 10.54 -5.98
CA ARG A 122 9.62 9.27 -5.99
C ARG A 122 11.12 9.52 -5.99
N ILE A 123 11.60 10.07 -4.89
CA ILE A 123 13.02 10.34 -4.63
C ILE A 123 13.45 9.63 -3.34
N THR A 124 14.73 9.35 -3.19
CA THR A 124 15.28 8.60 -2.04
C THR A 124 14.83 9.16 -0.69
N ARG A 125 14.78 10.48 -0.53
CA ARG A 125 14.38 11.14 0.72
C ARG A 125 12.90 10.94 1.07
N ALA A 126 12.04 10.68 0.07
CA ALA A 126 10.61 10.51 0.25
C ALA A 126 10.18 9.04 0.34
N GLN A 127 11.07 8.08 0.14
CA GLN A 127 10.74 6.63 0.17
C GLN A 127 10.08 6.20 1.48
N VAL A 128 10.47 6.81 2.60
CA VAL A 128 9.89 6.51 3.93
C VAL A 128 8.44 6.98 4.07
N MET A 129 7.97 7.83 3.15
CA MET A 129 6.62 8.37 3.10
C MET A 129 5.80 7.79 1.91
N ASP A 130 6.37 6.84 1.15
CA ASP A 130 5.72 6.25 -0.02
C ASP A 130 4.63 5.26 0.41
N ILE A 131 3.39 5.74 0.43
CA ILE A 131 2.21 4.92 0.76
C ILE A 131 1.95 3.82 -0.28
N LEU A 132 2.34 4.02 -1.54
CA LEU A 132 2.14 3.02 -2.58
C LEU A 132 3.05 1.82 -2.35
N SER A 133 4.34 2.04 -2.13
CA SER A 133 5.30 0.95 -1.92
C SER A 133 5.00 0.15 -0.66
N SER A 134 4.62 0.80 0.45
CA SER A 134 4.26 0.11 1.68
C SER A 134 3.04 -0.81 1.50
N GLN A 135 2.01 -0.35 0.78
CA GLN A 135 0.82 -1.15 0.51
C GLN A 135 1.06 -2.21 -0.58
N ALA A 136 1.85 -1.90 -1.61
CA ALA A 136 2.22 -2.87 -2.65
C ALA A 136 2.99 -4.07 -2.06
N ASN A 137 3.84 -3.84 -1.07
CA ASN A 137 4.54 -4.90 -0.37
C ASN A 137 3.56 -5.88 0.32
N LEU A 138 2.58 -5.35 1.06
CA LEU A 138 1.53 -6.15 1.70
C LEU A 138 0.64 -6.86 0.67
N ALA A 139 0.32 -6.18 -0.44
CA ALA A 139 -0.46 -6.77 -1.54
C ALA A 139 0.26 -7.97 -2.17
N GLY A 140 1.57 -7.86 -2.41
CA GLY A 140 2.38 -8.97 -2.92
C GLY A 140 2.41 -10.18 -1.97
N TYR A 141 2.52 -9.94 -0.67
CA TYR A 141 2.39 -10.99 0.34
C TYR A 141 1.01 -11.65 0.29
N GLN A 142 -0.06 -10.86 0.39
CA GLN A 142 -1.43 -11.35 0.42
C GLN A 142 -1.82 -12.12 -0.85
N ALA A 143 -1.37 -11.66 -2.01
CA ALA A 143 -1.64 -12.34 -3.29
C ALA A 143 -1.16 -13.80 -3.28
N VAL A 144 0.01 -14.07 -2.69
CA VAL A 144 0.53 -15.44 -2.59
C VAL A 144 -0.24 -16.26 -1.55
N ILE A 145 -0.66 -15.66 -0.44
CA ILE A 145 -1.47 -16.34 0.57
C ILE A 145 -2.83 -16.75 -0.03
N GLU A 146 -3.51 -15.84 -0.73
CA GLU A 146 -4.78 -16.16 -1.40
C GLU A 146 -4.59 -17.21 -2.50
N ALA A 147 -3.53 -17.10 -3.31
CA ALA A 147 -3.21 -18.11 -4.32
C ALA A 147 -2.98 -19.48 -3.68
N SER A 148 -2.23 -19.55 -2.56
CA SER A 148 -1.98 -20.81 -1.86
C SER A 148 -3.24 -21.43 -1.26
N LYS A 149 -4.21 -20.61 -0.84
CA LYS A 149 -5.51 -21.04 -0.32
C LYS A 149 -6.37 -21.76 -1.37
N VAL A 150 -6.33 -21.27 -2.62
CA VAL A 150 -7.13 -21.84 -3.72
C VAL A 150 -6.37 -22.86 -4.56
N PHE A 151 -5.07 -23.02 -4.31
CA PHE A 151 -4.24 -23.99 -4.99
C PHE A 151 -4.38 -25.38 -4.32
N ASP A 152 -5.00 -26.33 -4.99
CA ASP A 152 -5.37 -27.64 -4.45
C ASP A 152 -4.18 -28.57 -4.13
N ARG A 153 -2.97 -28.03 -3.99
CA ARG A 153 -1.75 -28.79 -3.72
C ARG A 153 -0.88 -28.09 -2.70
N ALA A 154 0.13 -28.81 -2.21
CA ALA A 154 1.13 -28.24 -1.32
C ALA A 154 2.06 -27.26 -2.08
N MET A 155 2.41 -26.17 -1.45
CA MET A 155 3.41 -25.23 -1.98
C MET A 155 4.83 -25.86 -1.95
N PRO A 156 5.30 -26.44 -0.83
CA PRO A 156 6.63 -27.02 -0.76
C PRO A 156 6.69 -28.44 -1.36
N MET A 157 7.89 -28.87 -1.70
CA MET A 157 8.15 -30.28 -1.89
C MET A 157 8.01 -31.02 -0.56
N MET A 158 7.31 -32.16 -0.58
CA MET A 158 7.18 -33.03 0.58
C MET A 158 7.61 -34.45 0.21
N MET A 159 8.40 -35.09 1.08
CA MET A 159 8.84 -36.46 0.92
C MET A 159 8.38 -37.30 2.10
N THR A 160 7.78 -38.43 1.81
CA THR A 160 7.37 -39.45 2.78
C THR A 160 7.78 -40.83 2.30
N ALA A 161 7.68 -41.82 3.14
CA ALA A 161 7.88 -43.22 2.72
C ALA A 161 6.89 -43.67 1.62
N ALA A 162 5.74 -42.99 1.50
CA ALA A 162 4.73 -43.28 0.48
C ALA A 162 5.02 -42.57 -0.87
N GLY A 163 6.01 -41.69 -0.94
CA GLY A 163 6.38 -40.98 -2.18
C GLY A 163 6.69 -39.50 -1.99
N THR A 164 6.86 -38.82 -3.12
CA THR A 164 7.25 -37.40 -3.18
C THR A 164 6.13 -36.57 -3.81
N VAL A 165 5.72 -35.52 -3.12
CA VAL A 165 4.89 -34.44 -3.67
C VAL A 165 5.81 -33.38 -4.26
N ARG A 166 5.65 -33.08 -5.54
CA ARG A 166 6.44 -32.03 -6.21
C ARG A 166 6.01 -30.64 -5.72
N PRO A 167 6.95 -29.69 -5.60
CA PRO A 167 6.61 -28.33 -5.21
C PRO A 167 5.74 -27.63 -6.25
N ALA A 168 4.96 -26.67 -5.79
CA ALA A 168 4.25 -25.76 -6.67
C ALA A 168 5.22 -24.99 -7.57
N LYS A 169 4.77 -24.68 -8.80
CA LYS A 169 5.44 -23.73 -9.68
C LYS A 169 4.65 -22.42 -9.66
N ALA A 170 5.31 -21.32 -9.30
CA ALA A 170 4.72 -20.01 -9.31
C ALA A 170 5.41 -19.14 -10.36
N PHE A 171 4.62 -18.48 -11.20
CA PHE A 171 5.11 -17.52 -12.18
C PHE A 171 4.58 -16.13 -11.83
N VAL A 172 5.49 -15.18 -11.62
CA VAL A 172 5.16 -13.80 -11.23
C VAL A 172 5.39 -12.87 -12.40
N MET A 173 4.35 -12.19 -12.84
CA MET A 173 4.40 -11.21 -13.91
C MET A 173 4.48 -9.79 -13.34
N GLY A 174 5.64 -9.15 -13.52
CA GLY A 174 6.00 -7.86 -12.94
C GLY A 174 6.79 -8.00 -11.65
N ALA A 175 8.03 -7.50 -11.65
CA ALA A 175 8.96 -7.53 -10.53
C ALA A 175 9.13 -6.13 -9.90
N GLY A 176 8.03 -5.41 -9.71
CA GLY A 176 7.97 -4.23 -8.85
C GLY A 176 7.89 -4.63 -7.37
N VAL A 177 7.60 -3.67 -6.48
CA VAL A 177 7.54 -3.92 -5.03
C VAL A 177 6.61 -5.09 -4.68
N ALA A 178 5.40 -5.13 -5.24
CA ALA A 178 4.46 -6.23 -5.02
C ALA A 178 4.99 -7.56 -5.57
N GLY A 179 5.51 -7.55 -6.80
CA GLY A 179 6.04 -8.77 -7.43
C GLY A 179 7.24 -9.34 -6.71
N LEU A 180 8.20 -8.52 -6.30
CA LEU A 180 9.36 -8.97 -5.52
C LEU A 180 8.94 -9.56 -4.18
N GLN A 181 7.95 -8.95 -3.50
CA GLN A 181 7.42 -9.52 -2.27
C GLN A 181 6.65 -10.83 -2.51
N ALA A 182 5.90 -10.93 -3.61
CA ALA A 182 5.23 -12.17 -4.00
C ALA A 182 6.25 -13.28 -4.26
N ILE A 183 7.33 -12.99 -4.99
CA ILE A 183 8.45 -13.93 -5.21
C ILE A 183 9.02 -14.40 -3.88
N ALA A 184 9.37 -13.47 -2.99
CA ALA A 184 9.94 -13.80 -1.68
C ALA A 184 8.98 -14.65 -0.85
N THR A 185 7.68 -14.36 -0.86
CA THR A 185 6.66 -15.10 -0.11
C THR A 185 6.47 -16.51 -0.68
N ALA A 186 6.32 -16.65 -2.01
CA ALA A 186 6.16 -17.95 -2.65
C ALA A 186 7.39 -18.85 -2.44
N LYS A 187 8.60 -18.27 -2.49
CA LYS A 187 9.86 -18.97 -2.16
C LYS A 187 9.88 -19.47 -0.72
N ARG A 188 9.47 -18.63 0.25
CA ARG A 188 9.39 -19.03 1.66
C ARG A 188 8.37 -20.15 1.90
N LEU A 189 7.28 -20.18 1.13
CA LEU A 189 6.33 -21.29 1.15
C LEU A 189 6.84 -22.55 0.44
N GLY A 190 8.01 -22.51 -0.18
CA GLY A 190 8.68 -23.65 -0.80
C GLY A 190 8.34 -23.89 -2.27
N ALA A 191 7.71 -22.93 -2.95
CA ALA A 191 7.45 -23.01 -4.38
C ALA A 191 8.75 -22.84 -5.20
N VAL A 192 8.77 -23.42 -6.39
CA VAL A 192 9.73 -23.09 -7.46
C VAL A 192 9.20 -21.86 -8.19
N VAL A 193 9.94 -20.75 -8.11
CA VAL A 193 9.46 -19.46 -8.61
C VAL A 193 10.26 -19.02 -9.82
N SER A 194 9.53 -18.59 -10.85
CA SER A 194 10.04 -17.81 -11.97
C SER A 194 9.29 -16.49 -12.07
N ALA A 195 9.91 -15.50 -12.68
CA ALA A 195 9.30 -14.18 -12.84
C ALA A 195 9.73 -13.51 -14.14
N THR A 196 8.90 -12.62 -14.64
CA THR A 196 9.20 -11.75 -15.78
C THR A 196 8.93 -10.30 -15.43
N ASP A 197 9.69 -9.40 -16.03
CA ASP A 197 9.44 -7.96 -16.03
C ASP A 197 9.87 -7.40 -17.39
N VAL A 198 9.30 -6.29 -17.78
CA VAL A 198 9.66 -5.59 -19.02
C VAL A 198 10.93 -4.75 -18.86
N ARG A 199 11.41 -4.56 -17.65
CA ARG A 199 12.65 -3.85 -17.32
C ARG A 199 13.76 -4.84 -17.06
N ALA A 200 14.80 -4.84 -17.87
CA ALA A 200 15.94 -5.73 -17.71
C ALA A 200 16.60 -5.63 -16.31
N ALA A 201 16.65 -4.42 -15.74
CA ALA A 201 17.21 -4.18 -14.41
C ALA A 201 16.48 -4.92 -13.27
N ALA A 202 15.23 -5.36 -13.48
CA ALA A 202 14.50 -6.15 -12.50
C ALA A 202 15.05 -7.59 -12.37
N GLY A 203 15.78 -8.08 -13.37
CA GLY A 203 16.34 -9.44 -13.39
C GLY A 203 17.24 -9.71 -12.21
N GLU A 204 18.19 -8.83 -11.92
CA GLU A 204 19.11 -8.96 -10.78
C GLU A 204 18.37 -9.07 -9.45
N GLN A 205 17.31 -8.27 -9.27
CA GLN A 205 16.48 -8.30 -8.06
C GLN A 205 15.71 -9.63 -7.93
N VAL A 206 15.17 -10.16 -9.03
CA VAL A 206 14.48 -11.46 -9.06
C VAL A 206 15.44 -12.59 -8.70
N GLU A 207 16.62 -12.60 -9.30
CA GLU A 207 17.66 -13.62 -9.08
C GLU A 207 18.21 -13.56 -7.66
N SER A 208 18.37 -12.38 -7.08
CA SER A 208 18.77 -12.19 -5.68
C SER A 208 17.81 -12.82 -4.68
N LEU A 209 16.53 -12.93 -5.04
CA LEU A 209 15.50 -13.65 -4.26
C LEU A 209 15.50 -15.17 -4.54
N GLY A 210 16.38 -15.65 -5.40
CA GLY A 210 16.51 -17.07 -5.76
C GLY A 210 15.40 -17.56 -6.71
N ALA A 211 14.77 -16.67 -7.47
CA ALA A 211 13.83 -17.01 -8.52
C ALA A 211 14.51 -16.94 -9.90
N LYS A 212 13.97 -17.66 -10.89
CA LYS A 212 14.46 -17.61 -12.26
C LYS A 212 13.83 -16.41 -12.98
N PHE A 213 14.66 -15.52 -13.52
CA PHE A 213 14.19 -14.43 -14.38
C PHE A 213 13.98 -14.92 -15.81
N ILE A 214 12.85 -14.59 -16.39
CA ILE A 214 12.44 -14.95 -17.73
C ILE A 214 12.21 -13.66 -18.52
N MET A 215 12.98 -13.44 -19.57
CA MET A 215 12.88 -12.28 -20.44
C MET A 215 13.17 -12.68 -21.90
N THR A 216 12.51 -12.08 -22.85
CA THR A 216 12.83 -12.25 -24.28
C THR A 216 13.86 -11.20 -24.71
N GLU A 217 14.78 -11.60 -25.59
CA GLU A 217 15.77 -10.68 -26.17
C GLU A 217 15.11 -9.56 -27.01
N ALA A 218 13.89 -9.78 -27.49
CA ALA A 218 13.11 -8.78 -28.23
C ALA A 218 12.73 -7.59 -27.33
N LEU A 219 12.66 -7.80 -26.02
CA LEU A 219 12.31 -6.80 -25.01
C LEU A 219 13.58 -6.15 -24.41
N LYS A 220 14.49 -5.61 -25.24
CA LYS A 220 15.83 -5.14 -24.80
C LYS A 220 15.87 -4.37 -23.50
N ASP A 221 14.98 -3.44 -23.29
CA ASP A 221 14.69 -2.75 -22.01
C ASP A 221 13.52 -1.79 -22.19
N ALA A 222 12.52 -1.91 -21.36
CA ALA A 222 11.38 -1.00 -21.35
C ALA A 222 11.41 -0.10 -20.10
N SER A 223 12.57 0.21 -19.56
CA SER A 223 12.71 1.14 -18.44
C SER A 223 12.26 2.55 -18.84
N GLY A 224 11.41 3.15 -17.99
CA GLY A 224 10.92 4.50 -18.11
C GLY A 224 11.42 5.39 -16.97
N THR A 225 10.80 6.56 -16.79
CA THR A 225 11.14 7.50 -15.73
C THR A 225 10.51 7.08 -14.39
N GLY A 226 11.18 7.40 -13.27
CA GLY A 226 10.63 7.15 -11.92
C GLY A 226 10.51 5.67 -11.52
N GLY A 227 11.23 4.76 -12.18
CA GLY A 227 11.21 3.33 -11.88
C GLY A 227 10.03 2.56 -12.49
N TYR A 228 9.23 3.21 -13.33
CA TYR A 228 8.18 2.55 -14.12
C TYR A 228 8.68 2.09 -15.48
N ALA A 229 7.95 1.14 -16.06
CA ALA A 229 8.14 0.78 -17.46
C ALA A 229 7.55 1.86 -18.38
N ARG A 230 8.17 2.05 -19.55
CA ARG A 230 7.53 2.75 -20.65
C ARG A 230 6.45 1.90 -21.29
N GLU A 231 5.60 2.49 -22.08
CA GLU A 231 4.66 1.74 -22.90
C GLU A 231 5.40 0.88 -23.93
N LEU A 232 4.98 -0.38 -24.05
CA LEU A 232 5.54 -1.33 -25.02
C LEU A 232 4.95 -1.10 -26.41
N THR A 233 5.76 -1.28 -27.42
CA THR A 233 5.27 -1.37 -28.80
C THR A 233 4.43 -2.63 -28.99
N LYS A 234 3.63 -2.70 -30.08
CA LYS A 234 2.82 -3.86 -30.39
C LYS A 234 3.65 -5.15 -30.57
N ASP A 235 4.82 -5.03 -31.17
CA ASP A 235 5.72 -6.16 -31.40
C ASP A 235 6.34 -6.65 -30.07
N GLU A 236 6.73 -5.75 -29.18
CA GLU A 236 7.19 -6.08 -27.83
C GLU A 236 6.08 -6.74 -27.01
N GLN A 237 4.84 -6.25 -27.11
CA GLN A 237 3.68 -6.87 -26.44
C GLN A 237 3.44 -8.29 -26.95
N ALA A 238 3.52 -8.50 -28.28
CA ALA A 238 3.36 -9.82 -28.88
C ALA A 238 4.46 -10.79 -28.43
N ALA A 239 5.71 -10.35 -28.44
CA ALA A 239 6.85 -11.17 -27.99
C ALA A 239 6.74 -11.53 -26.49
N GLN A 240 6.27 -10.61 -25.66
CA GLN A 240 6.03 -10.88 -24.24
C GLN A 240 4.87 -11.87 -24.06
N ALA A 241 3.77 -11.71 -24.82
CA ALA A 241 2.65 -12.63 -24.75
C ALA A 241 3.05 -14.06 -25.16
N GLU A 242 3.86 -14.21 -26.18
CA GLU A 242 4.40 -15.50 -26.62
C GLU A 242 5.31 -16.12 -25.53
N LEU A 243 6.20 -15.33 -24.94
CA LEU A 243 7.05 -15.78 -23.84
C LEU A 243 6.21 -16.30 -22.66
N VAL A 244 5.19 -15.56 -22.26
CA VAL A 244 4.29 -15.93 -21.15
C VAL A 244 3.50 -17.18 -21.47
N ALA A 245 2.98 -17.29 -22.69
CA ALA A 245 2.19 -18.45 -23.13
C ALA A 245 3.03 -19.74 -23.25
N GLY A 246 4.32 -19.61 -23.55
CA GLY A 246 5.26 -20.75 -23.66
C GLY A 246 5.84 -21.19 -22.33
N HIS A 247 5.69 -20.42 -21.26
CA HIS A 247 6.28 -20.69 -19.95
C HIS A 247 5.29 -21.34 -18.99
#